data_61af8c5238328332812361d063409b4c
#
_entry.id   61af8c5238328332812361d063409b4c
#
_cell.length_a   1.000
_cell.length_b   1.000
_cell.length_c   1.000
_cell.angle_alpha   90.00
_cell.angle_beta   90.00
_cell.angle_gamma   90.00
#
_symmetry.space_group_name_H-M   'P 1'
#
loop_
_entity.id
_entity.type
_entity.pdbx_description
1 polymer ?
#
loop_
_entity_poly.entity_id
_entity_poly.type
_entity_poly.pdbx_seq_one_letter_code
_entity_poly.pdbx_strand_id
1 'polypeptide(L)'
;MNDLVVCAMNRLLKKLEKIGRDPVITAKAVGLRYVSDSTPGYTRKKAGEGWSYYDSDGKIVKDKELVTRFNRLVIPPAYTNVWISPYENGHLQFTGTDIKGRKQYRYHADWNKIRNQSKYHRMQLFATHLPDIRRQVDKDLARPDLDHEKVVALVVRLMELTSIRVGNESYKKLYGSFGLTTLMNKHVKIEGATINFEFKGKKGVFHKVALHSRKLARLVKQCRDVPGKDLFQYFNNEGQRCTIGSGDVNQYLKEITGEDFSAKDFRTWAGSVSALYAFKEAGEFDTITECRKKIVSVLDEVAINLGNTRTVCKKYYVHPTVIKSYEDGTIFKYIEKIDEEKDVSSAELNIAEKALLDLLEHEKLAEAS
;
A
#
# COMPACT_ATOMS: atom_id res chain seq x y z
N MET A 1 15.93 39.31 4.16
CA MET A 1 16.24 37.89 4.37
C MET A 1 17.09 37.46 3.19
N ASN A 2 18.35 37.05 3.40
CA ASN A 2 19.35 36.91 2.32
C ASN A 2 18.91 35.88 1.27
N ASP A 3 19.00 36.23 -0.02
CA ASP A 3 18.71 35.35 -1.18
C ASP A 3 19.43 33.99 -1.11
N LEU A 4 20.60 33.95 -0.47
CA LEU A 4 21.36 32.74 -0.21
C LEU A 4 20.63 31.77 0.76
N VAL A 5 19.94 32.28 1.76
CA VAL A 5 19.16 31.46 2.73
C VAL A 5 17.91 30.88 2.07
N VAL A 6 17.23 31.71 1.25
CA VAL A 6 16.07 31.26 0.46
C VAL A 6 16.47 30.20 -0.58
N CYS A 7 17.60 30.38 -1.25
CA CYS A 7 18.13 29.43 -2.21
C CYS A 7 18.56 28.11 -1.54
N ALA A 8 19.17 28.15 -0.36
CA ALA A 8 19.55 26.98 0.43
C ALA A 8 18.32 26.23 0.94
N MET A 9 17.30 26.95 1.42
CA MET A 9 16.03 26.40 1.87
C MET A 9 15.27 25.70 0.73
N ASN A 10 15.20 26.33 -0.44
CA ASN A 10 14.59 25.76 -1.64
C ASN A 10 15.33 24.49 -2.12
N ARG A 11 16.68 24.46 -2.02
CA ARG A 11 17.46 23.24 -2.32
C ARG A 11 17.19 22.12 -1.31
N LEU A 12 17.05 22.45 -0.02
CA LEU A 12 16.73 21.49 1.02
C LEU A 12 15.33 20.93 0.83
N LEU A 13 14.32 21.77 0.57
CA LEU A 13 12.95 21.36 0.27
C LEU A 13 12.89 20.43 -0.94
N LYS A 14 13.53 20.80 -2.06
CA LYS A 14 13.64 19.92 -3.23
C LYS A 14 14.34 18.60 -2.96
N LYS A 15 15.31 18.56 -2.04
CA LYS A 15 15.96 17.32 -1.62
C LYS A 15 15.05 16.46 -0.74
N LEU A 16 14.28 17.07 0.15
CA LEU A 16 13.29 16.39 0.99
C LEU A 16 12.14 15.82 0.16
N GLU A 17 11.67 16.54 -0.86
CA GLU A 17 10.65 16.05 -1.80
C GLU A 17 11.10 14.79 -2.58
N LYS A 18 12.41 14.67 -2.87
CA LYS A 18 12.96 13.49 -3.55
C LYS A 18 13.14 12.28 -2.62
N ILE A 19 13.21 12.51 -1.29
CA ILE A 19 13.28 11.43 -0.32
C ILE A 19 11.93 10.69 -0.32
N GLY A 20 11.98 9.38 -0.57
CA GLY A 20 10.80 8.53 -0.71
C GLY A 20 10.29 8.35 -2.14
N ARG A 21 10.63 9.27 -3.08
CA ARG A 21 10.34 9.13 -4.52
C ARG A 21 11.50 8.43 -5.24
N ASP A 22 12.73 8.88 -5.03
CA ASP A 22 13.93 8.28 -5.60
C ASP A 22 14.61 7.34 -4.58
N PRO A 23 14.67 6.03 -4.86
CA PRO A 23 15.22 5.06 -3.92
C PRO A 23 16.72 5.24 -3.69
N VAL A 24 17.48 5.77 -4.66
CA VAL A 24 18.92 6.02 -4.51
C VAL A 24 19.16 7.23 -3.60
N ILE A 25 18.39 8.31 -3.81
CA ILE A 25 18.44 9.50 -2.95
C ILE A 25 17.99 9.15 -1.54
N THR A 26 16.92 8.37 -1.42
CA THR A 26 16.39 7.90 -0.13
C THR A 26 17.42 7.07 0.64
N ALA A 27 18.13 6.15 -0.02
CA ALA A 27 19.19 5.36 0.61
C ALA A 27 20.31 6.27 1.11
N LYS A 28 20.82 7.18 0.26
CA LYS A 28 21.87 8.13 0.62
C LYS A 28 21.49 9.04 1.80
N ALA A 29 20.22 9.42 1.91
CA ALA A 29 19.73 10.31 2.98
C ALA A 29 19.92 9.71 4.38
N VAL A 30 19.98 8.37 4.50
CA VAL A 30 20.20 7.64 5.75
C VAL A 30 21.52 6.87 5.78
N GLY A 31 22.51 7.31 4.99
CA GLY A 31 23.86 6.71 4.96
C GLY A 31 23.93 5.32 4.32
N LEU A 32 22.88 4.91 3.60
CA LEU A 32 22.82 3.61 2.95
C LEU A 32 23.19 3.68 1.47
N ARG A 33 23.67 2.55 0.95
CA ARG A 33 23.92 2.32 -0.47
C ARG A 33 22.70 1.60 -1.08
N TYR A 34 22.19 2.13 -2.19
CA TYR A 34 21.17 1.43 -2.98
C TYR A 34 21.84 0.29 -3.75
N VAL A 35 21.38 -0.94 -3.59
CA VAL A 35 21.95 -2.15 -4.18
C VAL A 35 20.88 -3.02 -4.81
N SER A 36 21.25 -3.80 -5.83
CA SER A 36 20.36 -4.78 -6.47
C SER A 36 20.92 -6.18 -6.30
N ASP A 37 20.07 -7.16 -6.13
CA ASP A 37 20.45 -8.58 -6.10
C ASP A 37 20.72 -9.17 -7.49
N SER A 38 20.64 -8.35 -8.54
CA SER A 38 21.19 -8.65 -9.87
C SER A 38 22.70 -8.40 -9.96
N THR A 39 23.29 -7.71 -8.96
CA THR A 39 24.73 -7.46 -8.89
C THR A 39 25.45 -8.59 -8.14
N PRO A 40 26.77 -8.78 -8.38
CA PRO A 40 27.57 -9.75 -7.63
C PRO A 40 27.39 -9.60 -6.12
N GLY A 41 27.22 -10.71 -5.42
CA GLY A 41 27.03 -10.76 -3.97
C GLY A 41 27.43 -12.13 -3.44
N TYR A 42 27.21 -12.34 -2.16
CA TYR A 42 27.52 -13.62 -1.52
C TYR A 42 26.32 -14.57 -1.60
N THR A 43 26.61 -15.86 -1.60
CA THR A 43 25.62 -16.94 -1.56
C THR A 43 25.89 -17.85 -0.37
N ARG A 44 24.92 -18.71 0.00
CA ARG A 44 25.15 -19.73 1.03
C ARG A 44 24.76 -21.11 0.52
N LYS A 45 25.49 -22.13 1.00
CA LYS A 45 25.18 -23.55 0.81
C LYS A 45 25.15 -24.26 2.14
N LYS A 46 24.37 -25.32 2.27
CA LYS A 46 24.34 -26.15 3.48
C LYS A 46 25.67 -26.89 3.62
N ALA A 47 26.24 -26.90 4.81
CA ALA A 47 27.46 -27.59 5.15
C ALA A 47 27.30 -28.25 6.53
N GLY A 48 27.12 -29.57 6.56
CA GLY A 48 26.77 -30.30 7.76
C GLY A 48 25.50 -29.77 8.42
N GLU A 49 25.57 -29.45 9.70
CA GLU A 49 24.47 -28.81 10.44
C GLU A 49 24.38 -27.28 10.24
N GLY A 50 25.38 -26.66 9.62
CA GLY A 50 25.52 -25.23 9.45
C GLY A 50 25.43 -24.76 8.00
N TRP A 51 26.05 -23.59 7.77
CA TRP A 51 26.08 -22.92 6.46
C TRP A 51 27.48 -22.48 6.12
N SER A 52 27.91 -22.72 4.86
CA SER A 52 29.08 -22.10 4.26
C SER A 52 28.65 -21.00 3.31
N TYR A 53 29.41 -19.91 3.28
CA TYR A 53 29.19 -18.75 2.44
C TYR A 53 30.20 -18.69 1.32
N TYR A 54 29.80 -18.22 0.15
CA TYR A 54 30.61 -18.16 -1.07
C TYR A 54 30.52 -16.76 -1.66
N ASP A 55 31.64 -16.28 -2.19
CA ASP A 55 31.68 -15.02 -2.94
C ASP A 55 31.12 -15.19 -4.36
N SER A 56 31.17 -14.09 -5.16
CA SER A 56 30.71 -14.07 -6.55
C SER A 56 31.48 -15.03 -7.48
N ASP A 57 32.72 -15.36 -7.13
CA ASP A 57 33.58 -16.26 -7.90
C ASP A 57 33.40 -17.73 -7.46
N GLY A 58 32.53 -17.98 -6.51
CA GLY A 58 32.26 -19.31 -5.95
C GLY A 58 33.32 -19.80 -4.95
N LYS A 59 34.21 -18.91 -4.46
CA LYS A 59 35.20 -19.25 -3.43
C LYS A 59 34.55 -19.15 -2.05
N ILE A 60 34.99 -20.06 -1.16
CA ILE A 60 34.50 -20.09 0.23
C ILE A 60 34.99 -18.85 1.00
N VAL A 61 34.06 -18.18 1.70
CA VAL A 61 34.36 -17.04 2.57
C VAL A 61 34.97 -17.57 3.89
N LYS A 62 36.23 -17.26 4.12
CA LYS A 62 36.97 -17.62 5.35
C LYS A 62 37.06 -16.47 6.36
N ASP A 63 36.71 -15.26 5.93
CA ASP A 63 36.72 -14.08 6.78
C ASP A 63 35.69 -14.23 7.90
N LYS A 64 36.18 -14.24 9.15
CA LYS A 64 35.35 -14.43 10.35
C LYS A 64 34.37 -13.28 10.59
N GLU A 65 34.71 -12.03 10.21
CA GLU A 65 33.85 -10.88 10.39
C GLU A 65 32.67 -10.93 9.42
N LEU A 66 32.92 -11.26 8.13
CA LEU A 66 31.90 -11.47 7.14
C LEU A 66 30.96 -12.62 7.51
N VAL A 67 31.51 -13.76 7.94
CA VAL A 67 30.69 -14.91 8.38
C VAL A 67 29.81 -14.52 9.57
N THR A 68 30.36 -13.79 10.55
CA THR A 68 29.64 -13.31 11.72
C THR A 68 28.50 -12.36 11.29
N ARG A 69 28.78 -11.43 10.37
CA ARG A 69 27.76 -10.55 9.78
C ARG A 69 26.65 -11.35 9.11
N PHE A 70 26.98 -12.35 8.29
CA PHE A 70 25.98 -13.15 7.58
C PHE A 70 25.11 -13.97 8.54
N ASN A 71 25.67 -14.50 9.60
CA ASN A 71 24.93 -15.22 10.63
C ASN A 71 23.96 -14.30 11.37
N ARG A 72 24.32 -13.02 11.63
CA ARG A 72 23.43 -12.02 12.24
C ARG A 72 22.22 -11.67 11.37
N LEU A 73 22.26 -11.93 10.06
CA LEU A 73 21.10 -11.72 9.19
C LEU A 73 19.95 -12.71 9.47
N VAL A 74 20.22 -13.80 10.20
CA VAL A 74 19.23 -14.82 10.59
C VAL A 74 18.39 -15.26 9.38
N ILE A 75 19.08 -15.65 8.30
CA ILE A 75 18.40 -16.08 7.07
C ILE A 75 17.72 -17.43 7.32
N PRO A 76 16.41 -17.58 7.12
CA PRO A 76 15.70 -18.82 7.42
C PRO A 76 16.35 -20.05 6.75
N PRO A 77 16.50 -21.18 7.46
CA PRO A 77 17.12 -22.39 6.89
C PRO A 77 16.46 -22.90 5.61
N ALA A 78 15.15 -22.76 5.53
CA ALA A 78 14.34 -23.22 4.39
C ALA A 78 14.47 -22.34 3.12
N TYR A 79 15.22 -21.22 3.17
CA TYR A 79 15.38 -20.36 2.00
C TYR A 79 16.44 -20.91 1.06
N THR A 80 16.08 -20.97 -0.24
CA THR A 80 16.96 -21.30 -1.37
C THR A 80 17.31 -20.05 -2.17
N ASN A 81 18.23 -20.15 -3.13
CA ASN A 81 18.66 -19.05 -4.01
C ASN A 81 18.98 -17.77 -3.21
N VAL A 82 19.73 -17.93 -2.14
CA VAL A 82 20.08 -16.81 -1.26
C VAL A 82 21.17 -15.97 -1.90
N TRP A 83 20.90 -14.68 -2.04
CA TRP A 83 21.87 -13.63 -2.35
C TRP A 83 22.04 -12.74 -1.11
N ILE A 84 23.26 -12.40 -0.75
CA ILE A 84 23.60 -11.52 0.38
C ILE A 84 24.39 -10.33 -0.15
N SER A 85 24.01 -9.12 0.27
CA SER A 85 24.67 -7.88 -0.11
C SER A 85 26.16 -7.89 0.26
N PRO A 86 27.07 -7.49 -0.67
CA PRO A 86 28.48 -7.30 -0.35
C PRO A 86 28.72 -6.11 0.59
N TYR A 87 27.75 -5.21 0.72
CA TYR A 87 27.85 -4.00 1.52
C TYR A 87 27.06 -4.12 2.81
N GLU A 88 27.69 -3.82 3.95
CA GLU A 88 27.03 -3.79 5.25
C GLU A 88 25.94 -2.72 5.30
N ASN A 89 26.22 -1.54 4.73
CA ASN A 89 25.26 -0.45 4.57
C ASN A 89 24.40 -0.55 3.29
N GLY A 90 24.27 -1.74 2.69
CA GLY A 90 23.33 -1.96 1.58
C GLY A 90 21.90 -1.82 2.08
N HIS A 91 21.04 -1.05 1.37
CA HIS A 91 19.62 -0.93 1.75
C HIS A 91 18.91 -2.29 1.72
N LEU A 92 19.30 -3.17 0.81
CA LEU A 92 18.88 -4.57 0.72
C LEU A 92 20.00 -5.44 1.28
N GLN A 93 19.73 -6.18 2.35
CA GLN A 93 20.70 -6.99 3.05
C GLN A 93 20.81 -8.41 2.50
N PHE A 94 19.68 -9.04 2.20
CA PHE A 94 19.63 -10.30 1.46
C PHE A 94 18.32 -10.49 0.73
N THR A 95 18.34 -11.38 -0.27
CA THR A 95 17.14 -12.00 -0.84
C THR A 95 17.23 -13.51 -0.74
N GLY A 96 16.10 -14.20 -0.83
CA GLY A 96 16.05 -15.66 -0.86
C GLY A 96 14.66 -16.14 -1.25
N THR A 97 14.57 -17.39 -1.69
CA THR A 97 13.31 -18.02 -2.11
C THR A 97 12.80 -18.90 -0.97
N ASP A 98 11.59 -18.65 -0.48
CA ASP A 98 10.95 -19.46 0.55
C ASP A 98 10.46 -20.81 0.01
N ILE A 99 9.98 -21.69 0.92
CA ILE A 99 9.45 -23.03 0.57
C ILE A 99 8.26 -23.02 -0.39
N LYS A 100 7.61 -21.85 -0.55
CA LYS A 100 6.49 -21.66 -1.49
C LYS A 100 6.95 -21.04 -2.82
N GLY A 101 8.26 -21.01 -3.10
CA GLY A 101 8.83 -20.44 -4.30
C GLY A 101 8.76 -18.91 -4.38
N ARG A 102 8.48 -18.22 -3.28
CA ARG A 102 8.35 -16.76 -3.26
C ARG A 102 9.67 -16.10 -2.90
N LYS A 103 10.10 -15.11 -3.69
CA LYS A 103 11.25 -14.27 -3.37
C LYS A 103 10.95 -13.41 -2.13
N GLN A 104 11.79 -13.51 -1.13
CA GLN A 104 11.74 -12.78 0.12
C GLN A 104 12.91 -11.80 0.18
N TYR A 105 12.72 -10.70 0.91
CA TYR A 105 13.66 -9.58 1.00
C TYR A 105 13.91 -9.22 2.46
N ARG A 106 15.15 -8.97 2.80
CA ARG A 106 15.55 -8.38 4.08
C ARG A 106 16.19 -7.02 3.83
N TYR A 107 15.53 -5.98 4.27
CA TYR A 107 16.04 -4.62 4.17
C TYR A 107 16.77 -4.20 5.45
N HIS A 108 17.69 -3.24 5.32
CA HIS A 108 18.33 -2.58 6.45
C HIS A 108 17.30 -1.90 7.35
N ALA A 109 17.58 -1.81 8.66
CA ALA A 109 16.63 -1.22 9.61
C ALA A 109 16.31 0.25 9.26
N ASP A 110 17.35 1.04 8.95
CA ASP A 110 17.17 2.46 8.61
C ASP A 110 16.46 2.65 7.27
N TRP A 111 16.64 1.73 6.31
CA TRP A 111 15.83 1.72 5.09
C TRP A 111 14.33 1.54 5.38
N ASN A 112 14.01 0.60 6.27
CA ASN A 112 12.62 0.41 6.67
C ASN A 112 12.06 1.65 7.39
N LYS A 113 12.86 2.30 8.23
CA LYS A 113 12.48 3.50 8.97
C LYS A 113 12.19 4.66 8.03
N ILE A 114 13.13 5.01 7.13
CA ILE A 114 12.93 6.13 6.20
C ILE A 114 11.79 5.87 5.20
N ARG A 115 11.63 4.63 4.73
CA ARG A 115 10.51 4.27 3.87
C ARG A 115 9.15 4.35 4.56
N ASN A 116 9.09 4.07 5.85
CA ASN A 116 7.84 4.24 6.60
C ASN A 116 7.53 5.73 6.80
N GLN A 117 8.53 6.54 7.14
CA GLN A 117 8.37 7.99 7.27
C GLN A 117 7.95 8.64 5.96
N SER A 118 8.65 8.34 4.85
CA SER A 118 8.30 8.88 3.53
C SER A 118 6.93 8.42 3.03
N LYS A 119 6.50 7.21 3.38
CA LYS A 119 5.15 6.71 3.08
C LYS A 119 4.08 7.54 3.75
N TYR A 120 4.28 7.92 5.01
CA TYR A 120 3.30 8.70 5.76
C TYR A 120 3.26 10.16 5.29
N HIS A 121 4.40 10.75 4.96
CA HIS A 121 4.43 12.06 4.31
C HIS A 121 3.71 12.04 2.94
N ARG A 122 3.87 10.96 2.17
CA ARG A 122 3.19 10.76 0.90
C ARG A 122 1.67 10.61 1.05
N MET A 123 1.19 10.22 2.22
CA MET A 123 -0.25 10.07 2.48
C MET A 123 -0.99 11.41 2.51
N GLN A 124 -0.37 12.48 3.03
CA GLN A 124 -0.90 13.85 2.92
C GLN A 124 -1.00 14.29 1.46
N LEU A 125 0.08 14.09 0.70
CA LEU A 125 0.09 14.40 -0.74
C LEU A 125 -0.97 13.58 -1.51
N PHE A 126 -1.20 12.32 -1.15
CA PHE A 126 -2.26 11.52 -1.73
C PHE A 126 -3.64 12.12 -1.45
N ALA A 127 -3.90 12.58 -0.23
CA ALA A 127 -5.16 13.22 0.14
C ALA A 127 -5.44 14.46 -0.70
N THR A 128 -4.44 15.31 -0.96
CA THR A 128 -4.63 16.53 -1.79
C THR A 128 -4.98 16.21 -3.24
N HIS A 129 -4.55 15.06 -3.76
CA HIS A 129 -4.88 14.62 -5.13
C HIS A 129 -6.14 13.75 -5.21
N LEU A 130 -6.68 13.29 -4.08
CA LEU A 130 -7.84 12.40 -4.10
C LEU A 130 -9.08 13.02 -4.76
N PRO A 131 -9.40 14.33 -4.59
CA PRO A 131 -10.48 15.00 -5.33
C PRO A 131 -10.27 14.97 -6.85
N ASP A 132 -9.05 15.19 -7.34
CA ASP A 132 -8.75 15.15 -8.77
C ASP A 132 -8.93 13.75 -9.34
N ILE A 133 -8.44 12.73 -8.62
CA ILE A 133 -8.64 11.33 -8.98
C ILE A 133 -10.14 11.02 -9.09
N ARG A 134 -10.94 11.43 -8.10
CA ARG A 134 -12.38 11.19 -8.07
C ARG A 134 -13.10 11.87 -9.24
N ARG A 135 -12.76 13.13 -9.54
CA ARG A 135 -13.32 13.89 -10.68
C ARG A 135 -13.03 13.20 -12.01
N GLN A 136 -11.77 12.78 -12.21
CA GLN A 136 -11.40 12.08 -13.45
C GLN A 136 -12.09 10.72 -13.56
N VAL A 137 -12.14 9.95 -12.45
CA VAL A 137 -12.87 8.67 -12.39
C VAL A 137 -14.35 8.86 -12.74
N ASP A 138 -15.03 9.88 -12.21
CA ASP A 138 -16.44 10.13 -12.52
C ASP A 138 -16.65 10.51 -13.98
N LYS A 139 -15.73 11.28 -14.57
CA LYS A 139 -15.74 11.63 -15.99
C LYS A 139 -15.59 10.39 -16.88
N ASP A 140 -14.62 9.51 -16.55
CA ASP A 140 -14.37 8.31 -17.35
C ASP A 140 -15.45 7.24 -17.17
N LEU A 141 -16.07 7.14 -16.00
CA LEU A 141 -17.25 6.30 -15.78
C LEU A 141 -18.49 6.76 -16.59
N ALA A 142 -18.53 8.02 -17.01
CA ALA A 142 -19.61 8.57 -17.82
C ALA A 142 -19.42 8.40 -19.34
N ARG A 143 -18.25 7.90 -19.79
CA ARG A 143 -17.98 7.64 -21.23
C ARG A 143 -19.03 6.71 -21.82
N PRO A 144 -19.43 6.87 -23.10
CA PRO A 144 -20.48 6.05 -23.70
C PRO A 144 -20.04 4.58 -23.83
N ASP A 145 -18.82 4.35 -24.32
CA ASP A 145 -18.31 3.02 -24.63
C ASP A 145 -17.62 2.35 -23.43
N LEU A 146 -17.58 1.04 -23.44
CA LEU A 146 -16.84 0.22 -22.46
C LEU A 146 -15.38 0.07 -22.93
N ASP A 147 -14.66 1.20 -22.94
CA ASP A 147 -13.25 1.28 -23.32
C ASP A 147 -12.29 1.08 -22.14
N HIS A 148 -10.99 1.14 -22.43
CA HIS A 148 -9.92 0.97 -21.43
C HIS A 148 -10.09 1.93 -20.24
N GLU A 149 -10.25 3.24 -20.50
CA GLU A 149 -10.32 4.29 -19.50
C GLU A 149 -11.53 4.08 -18.57
N LYS A 150 -12.69 3.72 -19.14
CA LYS A 150 -13.89 3.46 -18.35
C LYS A 150 -13.73 2.25 -17.44
N VAL A 151 -13.11 1.18 -17.92
CA VAL A 151 -12.92 -0.04 -17.13
C VAL A 151 -11.85 0.16 -16.05
N VAL A 152 -10.77 0.89 -16.34
CA VAL A 152 -9.76 1.26 -15.32
C VAL A 152 -10.40 2.16 -14.26
N ALA A 153 -11.15 3.18 -14.65
CA ALA A 153 -11.88 4.06 -13.73
C ALA A 153 -12.85 3.27 -12.83
N LEU A 154 -13.56 2.27 -13.39
CA LEU A 154 -14.41 1.39 -12.61
C LEU A 154 -13.61 0.58 -11.58
N VAL A 155 -12.47 0.01 -11.95
CA VAL A 155 -11.59 -0.71 -11.03
C VAL A 155 -11.08 0.21 -9.92
N VAL A 156 -10.67 1.46 -10.24
CA VAL A 156 -10.22 2.44 -9.24
C VAL A 156 -11.35 2.82 -8.28
N ARG A 157 -12.56 3.08 -8.78
CA ARG A 157 -13.73 3.38 -7.94
C ARG A 157 -14.09 2.21 -7.01
N LEU A 158 -14.09 0.99 -7.53
CA LEU A 158 -14.34 -0.20 -6.72
C LEU A 158 -13.24 -0.41 -5.67
N MET A 159 -11.98 -0.18 -6.03
CA MET A 159 -10.85 -0.27 -5.09
C MET A 159 -10.98 0.74 -3.94
N GLU A 160 -11.36 1.97 -4.24
CA GLU A 160 -11.61 3.01 -3.26
C GLU A 160 -12.71 2.62 -2.28
N LEU A 161 -13.88 2.21 -2.80
CA LEU A 161 -15.07 1.93 -1.98
C LEU A 161 -15.01 0.60 -1.22
N THR A 162 -14.26 -0.39 -1.71
CA THR A 162 -14.23 -1.74 -1.14
C THR A 162 -12.93 -2.09 -0.43
N SER A 163 -11.89 -1.29 -0.59
CA SER A 163 -10.55 -1.60 -0.13
C SER A 163 -10.00 -2.96 -0.60
N ILE A 164 -10.61 -3.59 -1.62
CA ILE A 164 -10.10 -4.82 -2.24
C ILE A 164 -8.74 -4.52 -2.89
N ARG A 165 -7.79 -5.45 -2.77
CA ARG A 165 -6.46 -5.31 -3.41
C ARG A 165 -6.59 -5.33 -4.91
N VAL A 166 -5.74 -4.57 -5.61
CA VAL A 166 -5.76 -4.47 -7.08
C VAL A 166 -5.64 -5.83 -7.78
N GLY A 167 -4.84 -6.75 -7.29
CA GLY A 167 -4.60 -8.05 -7.91
C GLY A 167 -3.25 -8.14 -8.63
N ASN A 168 -2.84 -9.36 -8.98
CA ASN A 168 -1.63 -9.62 -9.75
C ASN A 168 -1.72 -11.01 -10.41
N GLU A 169 -1.48 -11.10 -11.70
CA GLU A 169 -1.61 -12.35 -12.49
C GLU A 169 -0.66 -13.46 -12.03
N SER A 170 0.56 -13.13 -11.61
CA SER A 170 1.50 -14.14 -11.09
C SER A 170 0.97 -14.78 -9.81
N TYR A 171 0.36 -14.00 -8.91
CA TYR A 171 -0.26 -14.53 -7.69
C TYR A 171 -1.53 -15.33 -7.98
N LYS A 172 -2.32 -14.94 -8.98
CA LYS A 172 -3.48 -15.72 -9.46
C LYS A 172 -3.03 -17.09 -9.95
N LYS A 173 -2.00 -17.13 -10.81
CA LYS A 173 -1.45 -18.37 -11.37
C LYS A 173 -0.80 -19.28 -10.32
N LEU A 174 0.03 -18.72 -9.44
CA LEU A 174 0.83 -19.50 -8.49
C LEU A 174 0.05 -19.95 -7.25
N TYR A 175 -0.93 -19.14 -6.79
CA TYR A 175 -1.58 -19.35 -5.47
C TYR A 175 -3.09 -19.37 -5.52
N GLY A 176 -3.71 -19.19 -6.69
CA GLY A 176 -5.16 -19.03 -6.79
C GLY A 176 -5.69 -17.87 -5.94
N SER A 177 -4.89 -16.79 -5.80
CA SER A 177 -5.23 -15.61 -5.01
C SER A 177 -5.62 -14.45 -5.92
N PHE A 178 -6.78 -13.87 -5.68
CA PHE A 178 -7.40 -12.86 -6.53
C PHE A 178 -7.38 -11.47 -5.89
N GLY A 179 -7.52 -10.46 -6.72
CA GLY A 179 -7.81 -9.08 -6.41
C GLY A 179 -8.56 -8.47 -7.60
N LEU A 180 -8.97 -7.20 -7.54
CA LEU A 180 -9.90 -6.60 -8.51
C LEU A 180 -9.57 -6.93 -9.95
N THR A 181 -8.37 -6.60 -10.43
CA THR A 181 -7.97 -6.83 -11.84
C THR A 181 -7.88 -8.30 -12.24
N THR A 182 -7.89 -9.21 -11.30
CA THR A 182 -7.78 -10.65 -11.53
C THR A 182 -9.04 -11.43 -11.15
N LEU A 183 -10.13 -10.73 -10.73
CA LEU A 183 -11.41 -11.35 -10.47
C LEU A 183 -11.97 -11.98 -11.75
N MET A 184 -12.70 -13.07 -11.56
CA MET A 184 -13.41 -13.78 -12.61
C MET A 184 -14.93 -13.56 -12.44
N ASN A 185 -15.71 -13.76 -13.50
CA ASN A 185 -17.17 -13.64 -13.49
C ASN A 185 -17.85 -14.44 -12.37
N LYS A 186 -17.30 -15.61 -12.01
CA LYS A 186 -17.79 -16.45 -10.91
C LYS A 186 -17.60 -15.85 -9.51
N HIS A 187 -16.75 -14.82 -9.36
CA HIS A 187 -16.47 -14.16 -8.09
C HIS A 187 -17.39 -12.98 -7.79
N VAL A 188 -18.33 -12.67 -8.71
CA VAL A 188 -19.28 -11.57 -8.56
C VAL A 188 -20.71 -12.03 -8.75
N LYS A 189 -21.59 -11.65 -7.84
CA LYS A 189 -23.03 -11.79 -7.95
C LYS A 189 -23.66 -10.40 -7.87
N ILE A 190 -24.54 -10.09 -8.83
CA ILE A 190 -25.21 -8.80 -8.90
C ILE A 190 -26.71 -9.05 -8.69
N GLU A 191 -27.27 -8.41 -7.67
CA GLU A 191 -28.68 -8.49 -7.28
C GLU A 191 -29.24 -7.06 -7.18
N GLY A 192 -29.95 -6.64 -8.22
CA GLY A 192 -30.44 -5.28 -8.32
C GLY A 192 -29.32 -4.24 -8.30
N ALA A 193 -29.26 -3.43 -7.24
CA ALA A 193 -28.21 -2.43 -7.04
C ALA A 193 -27.02 -2.93 -6.18
N THR A 194 -27.08 -4.18 -5.72
CA THR A 194 -26.04 -4.74 -4.85
C THR A 194 -25.07 -5.63 -5.64
N ILE A 195 -23.78 -5.39 -5.45
CA ILE A 195 -22.69 -6.16 -6.02
C ILE A 195 -22.05 -6.94 -4.87
N ASN A 196 -22.07 -8.26 -4.93
CA ASN A 196 -21.44 -9.14 -3.96
C ASN A 196 -20.17 -9.74 -4.56
N PHE A 197 -19.02 -9.48 -3.95
CA PHE A 197 -17.73 -10.07 -4.34
C PHE A 197 -17.39 -11.18 -3.34
N GLU A 198 -17.15 -12.38 -3.83
CA GLU A 198 -16.74 -13.53 -3.03
C GLU A 198 -15.54 -14.23 -3.69
N PHE A 199 -14.38 -14.16 -3.04
CA PHE A 199 -13.15 -14.70 -3.63
C PHE A 199 -12.07 -14.97 -2.58
N LYS A 200 -11.09 -15.82 -2.96
CA LYS A 200 -9.90 -16.10 -2.15
C LYS A 200 -8.82 -15.08 -2.47
N GLY A 201 -8.50 -14.21 -1.51
CA GLY A 201 -7.47 -13.18 -1.64
C GLY A 201 -6.09 -13.60 -1.18
N LYS A 202 -5.22 -12.61 -0.95
CA LYS A 202 -3.82 -12.80 -0.54
C LYS A 202 -3.72 -13.67 0.72
N LYS A 203 -2.78 -14.63 0.71
CA LYS A 203 -2.53 -15.61 1.79
C LYS A 203 -3.72 -16.56 2.05
N GLY A 204 -4.63 -16.69 1.10
CA GLY A 204 -5.77 -17.59 1.22
C GLY A 204 -6.94 -17.04 2.04
N VAL A 205 -6.91 -15.78 2.44
CA VAL A 205 -8.01 -15.13 3.16
C VAL A 205 -9.21 -15.04 2.23
N PHE A 206 -10.36 -15.54 2.68
CA PHE A 206 -11.62 -15.44 1.95
C PHE A 206 -12.22 -14.05 2.17
N HIS A 207 -12.58 -13.39 1.08
CA HIS A 207 -13.22 -12.08 1.08
C HIS A 207 -14.68 -12.22 0.68
N LYS A 208 -15.56 -11.61 1.47
CA LYS A 208 -16.97 -11.40 1.14
C LYS A 208 -17.26 -9.92 1.33
N VAL A 209 -17.47 -9.21 0.23
CA VAL A 209 -17.64 -7.75 0.21
C VAL A 209 -18.89 -7.41 -0.58
N ALA A 210 -19.82 -6.69 0.04
CA ALA A 210 -21.02 -6.17 -0.62
C ALA A 210 -20.89 -4.67 -0.85
N LEU A 211 -21.31 -4.20 -2.01
CA LEU A 211 -21.37 -2.78 -2.36
C LEU A 211 -22.72 -2.47 -2.97
N HIS A 212 -23.41 -1.47 -2.40
CA HIS A 212 -24.71 -1.02 -2.91
C HIS A 212 -24.52 0.22 -3.78
N SER A 213 -24.68 0.09 -5.09
CA SER A 213 -24.65 1.19 -6.06
C SER A 213 -25.27 0.76 -7.39
N ARG A 214 -26.41 1.34 -7.75
CA ARG A 214 -27.07 1.05 -9.03
C ARG A 214 -26.17 1.36 -10.24
N LYS A 215 -25.44 2.50 -10.20
CA LYS A 215 -24.51 2.91 -11.27
C LYS A 215 -23.41 1.86 -11.46
N LEU A 216 -22.72 1.50 -10.36
CA LEU A 216 -21.61 0.56 -10.42
C LEU A 216 -22.07 -0.87 -10.74
N ALA A 217 -23.22 -1.31 -10.22
CA ALA A 217 -23.80 -2.61 -10.56
C ALA A 217 -24.04 -2.77 -12.06
N ARG A 218 -24.58 -1.71 -12.71
CA ARG A 218 -24.76 -1.69 -14.17
C ARG A 218 -23.43 -1.80 -14.91
N LEU A 219 -22.39 -1.05 -14.49
CA LEU A 219 -21.09 -1.07 -15.14
C LEU A 219 -20.36 -2.41 -14.95
N VAL A 220 -20.40 -2.98 -13.75
CA VAL A 220 -19.86 -4.34 -13.49
C VAL A 220 -20.58 -5.38 -14.32
N LYS A 221 -21.89 -5.24 -14.51
CA LYS A 221 -22.67 -6.12 -15.40
C LYS A 221 -22.20 -6.02 -16.85
N GLN A 222 -22.00 -4.80 -17.37
CA GLN A 222 -21.47 -4.58 -18.71
C GLN A 222 -20.10 -5.26 -18.89
N CYS A 223 -19.17 -5.14 -17.95
CA CYS A 223 -17.89 -5.83 -17.99
C CYS A 223 -18.07 -7.35 -17.99
N ARG A 224 -18.96 -7.90 -17.17
CA ARG A 224 -19.25 -9.33 -17.06
C ARG A 224 -19.86 -9.90 -18.36
N ASP A 225 -20.63 -9.10 -19.06
CA ASP A 225 -21.32 -9.50 -20.29
C ASP A 225 -20.36 -9.54 -21.50
N VAL A 226 -19.13 -9.00 -21.38
CA VAL A 226 -18.04 -9.23 -22.34
C VAL A 226 -17.65 -10.71 -22.32
N PRO A 227 -17.61 -11.40 -23.49
CA PRO A 227 -17.25 -12.82 -23.54
C PRO A 227 -15.90 -13.11 -22.89
N GLY A 228 -15.83 -14.11 -21.99
CA GLY A 228 -14.61 -14.52 -21.32
C GLY A 228 -14.81 -14.89 -19.85
N LYS A 229 -13.72 -15.23 -19.18
CA LYS A 229 -13.73 -15.67 -17.76
C LYS A 229 -13.38 -14.55 -16.78
N ASP A 230 -12.58 -13.60 -17.21
CA ASP A 230 -12.15 -12.47 -16.38
C ASP A 230 -13.26 -11.43 -16.27
N LEU A 231 -13.37 -10.76 -15.11
CA LEU A 231 -14.48 -9.83 -14.86
C LEU A 231 -14.28 -8.48 -15.56
N PHE A 232 -13.07 -7.90 -15.47
CA PHE A 232 -12.79 -6.56 -16.00
C PHE A 232 -12.11 -6.67 -17.36
N GLN A 233 -12.93 -6.66 -18.40
CA GLN A 233 -12.54 -6.77 -19.80
C GLN A 233 -13.18 -5.65 -20.61
N TYR A 234 -12.56 -5.32 -21.75
CA TYR A 234 -13.04 -4.37 -22.74
C TYR A 234 -12.61 -4.81 -24.14
N PHE A 235 -13.16 -4.18 -25.17
CA PHE A 235 -12.67 -4.31 -26.54
C PHE A 235 -11.84 -3.07 -26.89
N ASN A 236 -10.64 -3.28 -27.44
CA ASN A 236 -9.83 -2.19 -27.98
C ASN A 236 -10.38 -1.71 -29.34
N ASN A 237 -9.78 -0.67 -29.91
CA ASN A 237 -10.20 -0.08 -31.18
C ASN A 237 -10.12 -1.06 -32.38
N GLU A 238 -9.39 -2.15 -32.23
CA GLU A 238 -9.27 -3.22 -33.24
C GLU A 238 -10.29 -4.35 -33.01
N GLY A 239 -11.18 -4.20 -32.02
CA GLY A 239 -12.18 -5.20 -31.66
C GLY A 239 -11.58 -6.41 -30.90
N GLN A 240 -10.33 -6.33 -30.44
CA GLN A 240 -9.70 -7.37 -29.66
C GLN A 240 -10.07 -7.22 -28.19
N ARG A 241 -10.29 -8.37 -27.54
CA ARG A 241 -10.59 -8.43 -26.11
C ARG A 241 -9.33 -8.24 -25.29
N CYS A 242 -9.35 -7.25 -24.41
CA CYS A 242 -8.29 -6.89 -23.48
C CYS A 242 -8.75 -7.00 -22.04
N THR A 243 -7.81 -7.14 -21.10
CA THR A 243 -8.04 -7.17 -19.66
C THR A 243 -7.27 -6.04 -18.99
N ILE A 244 -7.76 -5.56 -17.84
CA ILE A 244 -7.06 -4.55 -17.02
C ILE A 244 -6.12 -5.24 -16.04
N GLY A 245 -4.87 -4.79 -15.99
CA GLY A 245 -3.86 -5.22 -15.02
C GLY A 245 -3.57 -4.20 -13.93
N SER A 246 -2.77 -4.57 -12.94
CA SER A 246 -2.33 -3.63 -11.90
C SER A 246 -1.43 -2.51 -12.45
N GLY A 247 -0.76 -2.73 -13.58
CA GLY A 247 0.03 -1.72 -14.28
C GLY A 247 -0.85 -0.58 -14.80
N ASP A 248 -1.98 -0.93 -15.45
CA ASP A 248 -2.92 0.03 -16.01
C ASP A 248 -3.51 0.93 -14.91
N VAL A 249 -3.86 0.35 -13.76
CA VAL A 249 -4.35 1.12 -12.60
C VAL A 249 -3.30 2.12 -12.09
N ASN A 250 -2.05 1.71 -11.95
CA ASN A 250 -1.00 2.62 -11.47
C ASN A 250 -0.67 3.70 -12.52
N GLN A 251 -0.66 3.34 -13.80
CA GLN A 251 -0.43 4.30 -14.89
C GLN A 251 -1.55 5.34 -14.96
N TYR A 252 -2.80 4.93 -14.85
CA TYR A 252 -3.96 5.82 -14.80
C TYR A 252 -3.88 6.82 -13.65
N LEU A 253 -3.50 6.38 -12.44
CA LEU A 253 -3.29 7.26 -11.29
C LEU A 253 -2.17 8.27 -11.54
N LYS A 254 -1.07 7.84 -12.16
CA LYS A 254 0.06 8.69 -12.49
C LYS A 254 -0.28 9.74 -13.55
N GLU A 255 -1.07 9.40 -14.54
CA GLU A 255 -1.53 10.34 -15.58
C GLU A 255 -2.41 11.44 -15.01
N ILE A 256 -3.28 11.12 -14.04
CA ILE A 256 -4.16 12.09 -13.39
C ILE A 256 -3.36 13.04 -12.47
N THR A 257 -2.43 12.50 -11.70
CA THR A 257 -1.82 13.23 -10.58
C THR A 257 -0.42 13.77 -10.88
N GLY A 258 0.23 13.27 -11.93
CA GLY A 258 1.67 13.52 -12.16
C GLY A 258 2.59 12.81 -11.15
N GLU A 259 2.01 12.13 -10.14
CA GLU A 259 2.70 11.49 -9.03
C GLU A 259 2.73 9.97 -9.18
N ASP A 260 3.71 9.33 -8.56
CA ASP A 260 3.88 7.87 -8.63
C ASP A 260 2.98 7.14 -7.59
N PHE A 261 1.69 7.52 -7.51
CA PHE A 261 0.72 6.85 -6.68
C PHE A 261 0.35 5.46 -7.23
N SER A 262 -0.11 4.63 -6.33
CA SER A 262 -0.46 3.25 -6.63
C SER A 262 -1.71 2.80 -5.86
N ALA A 263 -2.27 1.68 -6.25
CA ALA A 263 -3.37 1.02 -5.54
C ALA A 263 -3.10 0.82 -4.02
N LYS A 264 -1.83 0.79 -3.60
CA LYS A 264 -1.46 0.64 -2.20
C LYS A 264 -1.78 1.90 -1.39
N ASP A 265 -1.67 3.08 -2.00
CA ASP A 265 -1.89 4.36 -1.31
C ASP A 265 -3.35 4.49 -0.88
N PHE A 266 -4.32 4.06 -1.70
CA PHE A 266 -5.74 3.97 -1.32
C PHE A 266 -5.96 3.16 -0.05
N ARG A 267 -5.33 2.00 0.07
CA ARG A 267 -5.51 1.13 1.24
C ARG A 267 -4.85 1.69 2.51
N THR A 268 -3.78 2.47 2.36
CA THR A 268 -3.14 3.15 3.49
C THR A 268 -4.02 4.30 3.97
N TRP A 269 -4.59 5.06 3.04
CA TRP A 269 -5.55 6.13 3.33
C TRP A 269 -6.79 5.56 4.01
N ALA A 270 -7.46 4.60 3.36
CA ALA A 270 -8.67 3.95 3.89
C ALA A 270 -8.46 3.32 5.27
N GLY A 271 -7.29 2.73 5.53
CA GLY A 271 -6.98 2.14 6.84
C GLY A 271 -6.88 3.19 7.96
N SER A 272 -6.33 4.37 7.66
CA SER A 272 -6.24 5.46 8.63
C SER A 272 -7.59 6.17 8.84
N VAL A 273 -8.37 6.37 7.75
CA VAL A 273 -9.74 6.90 7.86
C VAL A 273 -10.65 5.94 8.64
N SER A 274 -10.58 4.63 8.34
CA SER A 274 -11.34 3.60 9.09
C SER A 274 -10.98 3.60 10.58
N ALA A 275 -9.71 3.85 10.91
CA ALA A 275 -9.30 3.96 12.31
C ALA A 275 -9.89 5.18 13.02
N LEU A 276 -10.08 6.33 12.31
CA LEU A 276 -10.75 7.50 12.92
C LEU A 276 -12.21 7.19 13.28
N TYR A 277 -12.96 6.56 12.36
CA TYR A 277 -14.33 6.13 12.65
C TYR A 277 -14.38 5.17 13.84
N ALA A 278 -13.52 4.15 13.86
CA ALA A 278 -13.49 3.17 14.93
C ALA A 278 -13.05 3.78 16.27
N PHE A 279 -12.14 4.77 16.29
CA PHE A 279 -11.79 5.50 17.51
C PHE A 279 -12.93 6.39 18.00
N LYS A 280 -13.71 6.99 17.10
CA LYS A 280 -14.91 7.73 17.49
C LYS A 280 -15.91 6.82 18.20
N GLU A 281 -16.23 5.66 17.63
CA GLU A 281 -17.13 4.67 18.25
C GLU A 281 -16.57 4.12 19.57
N ALA A 282 -15.24 3.96 19.68
CA ALA A 282 -14.61 3.51 20.92
C ALA A 282 -14.71 4.55 22.05
N GLY A 283 -14.80 5.85 21.72
CA GLY A 283 -14.93 6.94 22.67
C GLY A 283 -13.70 7.16 23.57
N GLU A 284 -13.86 8.04 24.58
CA GLU A 284 -12.83 8.36 25.57
C GLU A 284 -12.50 7.19 26.49
N PHE A 285 -11.44 7.30 27.25
CA PHE A 285 -10.98 6.26 28.19
C PHE A 285 -10.52 6.92 29.51
N ASP A 286 -10.71 6.22 30.62
CA ASP A 286 -10.32 6.70 31.95
C ASP A 286 -8.94 6.19 32.39
N THR A 287 -8.47 5.10 31.82
CA THR A 287 -7.21 4.45 32.22
C THR A 287 -6.34 4.08 31.03
N ILE A 288 -5.02 4.03 31.23
CA ILE A 288 -4.03 3.57 30.21
C ILE A 288 -4.33 2.13 29.78
N THR A 289 -4.82 1.29 30.69
CA THR A 289 -5.20 -0.10 30.38
C THR A 289 -6.39 -0.15 29.43
N GLU A 290 -7.40 0.67 29.67
CA GLU A 290 -8.56 0.80 28.78
C GLU A 290 -8.17 1.36 27.41
N CYS A 291 -7.37 2.43 27.38
CA CYS A 291 -6.82 2.97 26.14
C CYS A 291 -6.17 1.89 25.28
N ARG A 292 -5.26 1.10 25.86
CA ARG A 292 -4.60 -0.01 25.16
C ARG A 292 -5.57 -1.07 24.64
N LYS A 293 -6.61 -1.41 25.40
CA LYS A 293 -7.65 -2.35 24.96
C LYS A 293 -8.43 -1.78 23.78
N LYS A 294 -8.85 -0.52 23.83
CA LYS A 294 -9.57 0.17 22.74
C LYS A 294 -8.72 0.26 21.47
N ILE A 295 -7.42 0.61 21.56
CA ILE A 295 -6.50 0.59 20.42
C ILE A 295 -6.42 -0.81 19.78
N VAL A 296 -6.36 -1.86 20.58
CA VAL A 296 -6.33 -3.23 20.07
C VAL A 296 -7.63 -3.56 19.32
N SER A 297 -8.80 -3.21 19.89
CA SER A 297 -10.10 -3.42 19.26
C SER A 297 -10.23 -2.68 17.92
N VAL A 298 -9.87 -1.40 17.89
CA VAL A 298 -9.87 -0.57 16.68
C VAL A 298 -8.96 -1.17 15.59
N LEU A 299 -7.76 -1.59 15.95
CA LEU A 299 -6.84 -2.20 14.99
C LEU A 299 -7.32 -3.56 14.49
N ASP A 300 -8.09 -4.33 15.29
CA ASP A 300 -8.72 -5.56 14.84
C ASP A 300 -9.86 -5.30 13.85
N GLU A 301 -10.67 -4.29 14.10
CA GLU A 301 -11.74 -3.88 13.19
C GLU A 301 -11.16 -3.41 11.83
N VAL A 302 -10.17 -2.52 11.85
CA VAL A 302 -9.45 -2.10 10.63
C VAL A 302 -8.83 -3.30 9.91
N ALA A 303 -8.32 -4.28 10.67
CA ALA A 303 -7.74 -5.48 10.09
C ALA A 303 -8.77 -6.34 9.37
N ILE A 304 -9.96 -6.50 9.94
CA ILE A 304 -11.09 -7.21 9.33
C ILE A 304 -11.49 -6.51 8.03
N ASN A 305 -11.73 -5.19 8.07
CA ASN A 305 -12.15 -4.38 6.93
C ASN A 305 -11.15 -4.44 5.76
N LEU A 306 -9.85 -4.44 6.07
CA LEU A 306 -8.79 -4.54 5.06
C LEU A 306 -8.42 -5.98 4.69
N GLY A 307 -8.98 -7.01 5.32
CA GLY A 307 -8.56 -8.41 5.14
C GLY A 307 -7.06 -8.61 5.44
N ASN A 308 -6.61 -8.13 6.60
CA ASN A 308 -5.23 -8.20 7.08
C ASN A 308 -5.16 -8.73 8.52
N THR A 309 -3.97 -8.77 9.09
CA THR A 309 -3.76 -9.00 10.54
C THR A 309 -3.57 -7.66 11.25
N ARG A 310 -3.90 -7.58 12.55
CA ARG A 310 -3.68 -6.41 13.41
C ARG A 310 -2.26 -5.84 13.27
N THR A 311 -1.26 -6.71 13.38
CA THR A 311 0.16 -6.33 13.27
C THR A 311 0.49 -5.67 11.93
N VAL A 312 -0.09 -6.18 10.84
CA VAL A 312 0.09 -5.60 9.50
C VAL A 312 -0.64 -4.27 9.39
N CYS A 313 -1.84 -4.12 9.94
CA CYS A 313 -2.58 -2.86 9.93
C CYS A 313 -1.85 -1.79 10.73
N LYS A 314 -1.46 -2.06 11.98
CA LYS A 314 -0.69 -1.14 12.82
C LYS A 314 0.60 -0.68 12.12
N LYS A 315 1.32 -1.60 11.47
CA LYS A 315 2.64 -1.29 10.87
C LYS A 315 2.56 -0.61 9.51
N TYR A 316 1.50 -0.88 8.71
CA TYR A 316 1.52 -0.53 7.29
C TYR A 316 0.28 0.22 6.77
N TYR A 317 -0.81 0.30 7.52
CA TYR A 317 -2.06 0.86 7.01
C TYR A 317 -2.66 1.96 7.89
N VAL A 318 -2.42 1.94 9.20
CA VAL A 318 -2.84 3.01 10.11
C VAL A 318 -1.66 3.94 10.34
N HIS A 319 -1.86 5.24 10.19
CA HIS A 319 -0.83 6.24 10.48
C HIS A 319 -0.50 6.24 11.97
N PRO A 320 0.79 6.24 12.38
CA PRO A 320 1.16 6.24 13.80
C PRO A 320 0.57 7.40 14.58
N THR A 321 0.48 8.58 13.96
CA THR A 321 -0.15 9.77 14.54
C THR A 321 -1.58 9.52 14.99
N VAL A 322 -2.37 8.77 14.23
CA VAL A 322 -3.76 8.44 14.60
C VAL A 322 -3.81 7.67 15.92
N ILE A 323 -2.87 6.73 16.13
CA ILE A 323 -2.80 5.97 17.38
C ILE A 323 -2.29 6.85 18.52
N LYS A 324 -1.22 7.64 18.27
CA LYS A 324 -0.62 8.52 19.24
C LYS A 324 -1.62 9.59 19.71
N SER A 325 -2.34 10.22 18.77
CA SER A 325 -3.34 11.25 19.11
C SER A 325 -4.55 10.69 19.88
N TYR A 326 -4.85 9.38 19.75
CA TYR A 326 -5.81 8.74 20.63
C TYR A 326 -5.22 8.51 22.03
N GLU A 327 -3.95 8.06 22.13
CA GLU A 327 -3.26 7.84 23.42
C GLU A 327 -3.14 9.12 24.25
N ASP A 328 -2.95 10.28 23.62
CA ASP A 328 -2.83 11.58 24.27
C ASP A 328 -4.15 12.38 24.30
N GLY A 329 -5.25 11.85 23.77
CA GLY A 329 -6.57 12.45 23.77
C GLY A 329 -6.77 13.58 22.74
N THR A 330 -5.75 13.96 21.97
CA THR A 330 -5.85 15.07 21.00
C THR A 330 -6.71 14.74 19.79
N ILE A 331 -6.98 13.46 19.51
CA ILE A 331 -7.80 13.00 18.39
C ILE A 331 -9.25 13.51 18.48
N PHE A 332 -9.82 13.66 19.68
CA PHE A 332 -11.24 13.93 19.87
C PHE A 332 -11.68 15.24 19.23
N LYS A 333 -10.85 16.28 19.26
CA LYS A 333 -11.14 17.56 18.58
C LYS A 333 -11.29 17.44 17.03
N TYR A 334 -10.76 16.36 16.43
CA TYR A 334 -10.86 16.13 14.99
C TYR A 334 -12.02 15.21 14.64
N ILE A 335 -12.32 14.22 15.50
CA ILE A 335 -13.36 13.23 15.21
C ILE A 335 -14.75 13.60 15.70
N GLU A 336 -14.87 14.64 16.54
CA GLU A 336 -16.15 15.13 17.07
C GLU A 336 -17.17 15.41 15.96
N LYS A 337 -16.73 16.05 14.88
CA LYS A 337 -17.59 16.50 13.76
C LYS A 337 -17.89 15.45 12.69
N ILE A 338 -17.38 14.23 12.84
CA ILE A 338 -17.49 13.21 11.77
C ILE A 338 -18.96 12.88 11.42
N ASP A 339 -19.91 13.01 12.38
CA ASP A 339 -21.34 12.73 12.15
C ASP A 339 -22.14 13.94 11.63
N GLU A 340 -21.57 15.12 11.55
CA GLU A 340 -22.25 16.35 11.16
C GLU A 340 -22.43 16.50 9.63
N GLU A 341 -22.05 15.48 8.84
CA GLU A 341 -21.96 15.60 7.39
C GLU A 341 -23.30 15.50 6.69
N LYS A 342 -23.71 16.60 6.07
CA LYS A 342 -24.72 16.62 5.03
C LYS A 342 -24.04 16.88 3.68
N ASP A 343 -24.14 15.91 2.76
CA ASP A 343 -23.83 16.03 1.32
C ASP A 343 -22.60 16.85 0.92
N VAL A 344 -21.43 16.24 1.02
CA VAL A 344 -20.24 16.68 0.26
C VAL A 344 -20.31 16.04 -1.14
N SER A 345 -19.98 16.82 -2.18
CA SER A 345 -19.77 16.31 -3.53
C SER A 345 -18.92 15.04 -3.49
N SER A 346 -19.32 14.00 -4.23
CA SER A 346 -18.61 12.71 -4.25
C SER A 346 -17.12 12.82 -4.59
N ALA A 347 -16.70 13.94 -5.17
CA ALA A 347 -15.32 14.22 -5.53
C ALA A 347 -14.49 14.80 -4.36
N GLU A 348 -15.11 15.59 -3.49
CA GLU A 348 -14.37 16.22 -2.38
C GLU A 348 -14.06 15.24 -1.24
N LEU A 349 -13.10 15.62 -0.36
CA LEU A 349 -12.83 14.86 0.86
C LEU A 349 -14.06 14.94 1.78
N ASN A 350 -14.47 13.81 2.32
CA ASN A 350 -15.47 13.76 3.37
C ASN A 350 -14.94 14.26 4.71
N ILE A 351 -15.80 14.42 5.74
CA ILE A 351 -15.40 14.98 7.04
C ILE A 351 -14.29 14.15 7.70
N ALA A 352 -14.40 12.83 7.68
CA ALA A 352 -13.37 11.97 8.28
C ALA A 352 -12.03 12.06 7.53
N GLU A 353 -12.07 12.22 6.21
CA GLU A 353 -10.88 12.42 5.38
C GLU A 353 -10.22 13.79 5.65
N LYS A 354 -11.03 14.85 5.79
CA LYS A 354 -10.56 16.18 6.21
C LYS A 354 -9.97 16.14 7.61
N ALA A 355 -10.67 15.52 8.57
CA ALA A 355 -10.19 15.35 9.93
C ALA A 355 -8.83 14.62 9.99
N LEU A 356 -8.65 13.59 9.15
CA LEU A 356 -7.36 12.90 9.03
C LEU A 356 -6.28 13.84 8.48
N LEU A 357 -6.58 14.59 7.43
CA LEU A 357 -5.62 15.51 6.82
C LEU A 357 -5.19 16.59 7.82
N ASP A 358 -6.14 17.22 8.50
CA ASP A 358 -5.90 18.24 9.52
C ASP A 358 -5.05 17.69 10.68
N LEU A 359 -5.36 16.49 11.17
CA LEU A 359 -4.57 15.81 12.19
C LEU A 359 -3.11 15.61 11.77
N LEU A 360 -2.89 15.19 10.51
CA LEU A 360 -1.55 14.95 9.98
C LEU A 360 -0.75 16.25 9.74
N GLU A 361 -1.42 17.34 9.39
CA GLU A 361 -0.80 18.65 9.18
C GLU A 361 -0.35 19.30 10.50
N HIS A 362 -1.18 19.21 11.53
CA HIS A 362 -0.84 19.77 12.84
C HIS A 362 0.35 19.08 13.51
N GLU A 363 0.49 17.76 13.39
CA GLU A 363 1.65 17.06 13.94
C GLU A 363 2.95 17.45 13.24
N LYS A 364 2.91 17.66 11.93
CA LYS A 364 4.09 18.13 11.17
C LYS A 364 4.58 19.49 11.65
N LEU A 365 3.67 20.39 12.03
CA LEU A 365 4.00 21.70 12.59
C LEU A 365 4.61 21.56 13.99
N ALA A 366 4.10 20.66 14.82
CA ALA A 366 4.60 20.39 16.17
C ALA A 366 5.99 19.69 16.18
N GLU A 367 6.32 18.90 15.17
CA GLU A 367 7.66 18.29 15.02
C GLU A 367 8.71 19.27 14.45
N ALA A 368 8.27 20.36 13.83
CA ALA A 368 9.13 21.38 13.23
C ALA A 368 9.43 22.57 14.17
N SER A 369 8.71 22.70 15.28
CA SER A 369 8.89 23.68 16.37
C SER A 369 9.69 23.11 17.52
#